data_cb43d59db61cd53868c723ee7f8f6c39
#
_entry.id   cb43d59db61cd53868c723ee7f8f6c39
#
_cell.length_a   1.000
_cell.length_b   1.000
_cell.length_c   1.000
_cell.angle_alpha   90.00
_cell.angle_beta   90.00
_cell.angle_gamma   90.00
#
_symmetry.space_group_name_H-M   'P 1'
#
loop_
_entity.id
_entity.type
_entity.pdbx_description
1 polymer ?
#
loop_
_entity_poly.entity_id
_entity_poly.type
_entity_poly.pdbx_seq_one_letter_code
_entity_poly.pdbx_strand_id
1 'polypeptide(L)'
;MSADQKFILLESNYSKLWRYSYTASYHIYDLIVGTFVKEYELPDNIQHISWSPVGHKLAYVYQNNIYFKQDPREASIQITKNGYWNEIFNGIPDWVYEEEMLGTKYALWWSPNGKNIAYVEFNDTEIPVIEYSYYGENQYPRKITLPYPKAGAKNPTVRVLIIDTTNPRDFGPKEVLAPPVIASSDHYVTWITWVTNDRICVQWLKRIQNFSLSAICDYNYRSRSWDCPETQQHVEESHTGWAGGFFVSAPYFTSDAMSYYKIFSDQNGYKHIHYIKDSVVGQPKNQSEVHLCCKRCATAFFSKSAFFYRIGRNTGTKQCITCNLRKERCQYYAARFSDNANYYALICYGMSNLWVNKILIAISSHNSLFLLQSTLTSINKLEVDGMSNLWYKMLLPPKFDRSKKYPLLIQVYGGPCSQNVKHTFSVSWISYLASKEDIVVALVDGRGTAFQGDKMLHAVYRKLGVYEVEDQISAVRKFIDMGFIDEKRIAIWGWSYGGYITSLALGSGTGMFKCGIAVAPVSSWEYYASIYTERFMGLPTKSDNLEHYKNSTVMARAQNFHNVEYLLIHGTADDNVHFQNSAQISKALVNAQVDFQAMWYTDQNHGIPGLSLKHLYIHMTHFLKQCFSLP
;
A
#
# COMPACT_ATOMS: atom_id res chain seq x y z
N MET A 1 3.77 -12.81 -23.40
CA MET A 1 4.45 -13.63 -24.42
C MET A 1 5.34 -14.62 -23.71
N SER A 2 5.45 -15.88 -24.21
CA SER A 2 6.37 -16.89 -23.66
C SER A 2 7.83 -16.46 -23.81
N ALA A 3 8.74 -17.04 -23.00
CA ALA A 3 10.16 -16.66 -23.01
C ALA A 3 10.84 -16.95 -24.35
N ASP A 4 10.43 -18.01 -25.06
CA ASP A 4 10.90 -18.39 -26.39
C ASP A 4 10.14 -17.69 -27.53
N GLN A 5 9.23 -16.77 -27.20
CA GLN A 5 8.46 -15.94 -28.13
C GLN A 5 7.55 -16.72 -29.10
N LYS A 6 7.16 -17.94 -28.77
CA LYS A 6 6.29 -18.78 -29.63
C LYS A 6 4.80 -18.59 -29.35
N PHE A 7 4.46 -18.16 -28.14
CA PHE A 7 3.06 -18.03 -27.71
C PHE A 7 2.77 -16.67 -27.09
N ILE A 8 1.56 -16.18 -27.32
CA ILE A 8 1.00 -15.00 -26.65
C ILE A 8 -0.18 -15.44 -25.78
N LEU A 9 -0.25 -14.90 -24.58
CA LEU A 9 -1.39 -15.02 -23.69
C LEU A 9 -2.22 -13.75 -23.81
N LEU A 10 -3.50 -13.87 -24.18
CA LEU A 10 -4.45 -12.78 -24.29
C LEU A 10 -5.48 -12.91 -23.15
N GLU A 11 -5.76 -11.80 -22.49
CA GLU A 11 -6.68 -11.72 -21.36
C GLU A 11 -8.01 -11.10 -21.78
N SER A 12 -9.12 -11.67 -21.29
CA SER A 12 -10.49 -11.18 -21.49
C SER A 12 -11.35 -11.44 -20.26
N ASN A 13 -12.57 -10.94 -20.23
CA ASN A 13 -13.55 -11.18 -19.15
C ASN A 13 -13.00 -10.86 -17.75
N TYR A 14 -12.31 -9.72 -17.63
CA TYR A 14 -11.72 -9.25 -16.37
C TYR A 14 -12.80 -8.99 -15.32
N SER A 15 -12.67 -9.61 -14.16
CA SER A 15 -13.53 -9.40 -12.99
C SER A 15 -12.70 -9.10 -11.75
N LYS A 16 -12.78 -7.87 -11.26
CA LYS A 16 -12.07 -7.40 -10.05
C LYS A 16 -12.58 -8.13 -8.81
N LEU A 17 -11.65 -8.52 -7.91
CA LEU A 17 -11.98 -9.10 -6.61
C LEU A 17 -11.60 -8.11 -5.49
N TRP A 18 -10.31 -8.02 -5.11
CA TRP A 18 -9.82 -7.12 -4.05
C TRP A 18 -8.85 -6.08 -4.64
N ARG A 19 -7.95 -5.51 -3.82
CA ARG A 19 -7.05 -4.43 -4.26
C ARG A 19 -6.18 -4.82 -5.46
N TYR A 20 -5.60 -6.03 -5.45
CA TYR A 20 -4.71 -6.51 -6.51
C TYR A 20 -5.32 -7.67 -7.31
N SER A 21 -6.09 -8.53 -6.65
CA SER A 21 -6.67 -9.73 -7.26
C SER A 21 -7.83 -9.45 -8.19
N TYR A 22 -7.93 -10.30 -9.18
CA TYR A 22 -9.02 -10.38 -10.14
C TYR A 22 -9.03 -11.78 -10.77
N THR A 23 -10.12 -12.16 -11.39
CA THR A 23 -10.19 -13.32 -12.27
C THR A 23 -10.36 -12.88 -13.71
N ALA A 24 -9.86 -13.69 -14.65
CA ALA A 24 -10.03 -13.45 -16.08
C ALA A 24 -10.02 -14.75 -16.87
N SER A 25 -10.50 -14.70 -18.11
CA SER A 25 -10.36 -15.76 -19.12
C SER A 25 -9.11 -15.50 -19.94
N TYR A 26 -8.36 -16.54 -20.24
CA TYR A 26 -7.10 -16.44 -20.98
C TYR A 26 -7.11 -17.32 -22.21
N HIS A 27 -6.67 -16.78 -23.35
CA HIS A 27 -6.54 -17.46 -24.62
C HIS A 27 -5.10 -17.48 -25.07
N ILE A 28 -4.62 -18.65 -25.51
CA ILE A 28 -3.26 -18.82 -25.98
C ILE A 28 -3.24 -18.73 -27.51
N TYR A 29 -2.46 -17.81 -28.06
CA TYR A 29 -2.24 -17.68 -29.50
C TYR A 29 -0.85 -18.21 -29.85
N ASP A 30 -0.79 -19.13 -30.81
CA ASP A 30 0.43 -19.72 -31.35
C ASP A 30 0.96 -18.86 -32.49
N LEU A 31 2.12 -18.23 -32.29
CA LEU A 31 2.74 -17.36 -33.28
C LEU A 31 3.36 -18.12 -34.48
N ILE A 32 3.67 -19.40 -34.30
CA ILE A 32 4.26 -20.23 -35.38
C ILE A 32 3.16 -20.69 -36.34
N VAL A 33 2.06 -21.19 -35.76
CA VAL A 33 0.91 -21.69 -36.53
C VAL A 33 0.00 -20.56 -37.02
N GLY A 34 0.00 -19.43 -36.30
CA GLY A 34 -0.82 -18.24 -36.61
C GLY A 34 -2.29 -18.40 -36.19
N THR A 35 -2.61 -19.24 -35.19
CA THR A 35 -3.98 -19.49 -34.72
C THR A 35 -4.05 -19.60 -33.20
N PHE A 36 -5.25 -19.51 -32.64
CA PHE A 36 -5.50 -19.84 -31.24
C PHE A 36 -5.35 -21.35 -31.00
N VAL A 37 -4.78 -21.69 -29.85
CA VAL A 37 -4.75 -23.07 -29.36
C VAL A 37 -6.17 -23.41 -28.86
N LYS A 38 -6.85 -24.27 -29.60
CA LYS A 38 -8.25 -24.68 -29.31
C LYS A 38 -8.34 -26.02 -28.56
N GLU A 39 -7.33 -26.81 -28.64
CA GLU A 39 -7.25 -28.09 -27.92
C GLU A 39 -6.69 -27.83 -26.53
N TYR A 40 -7.34 -28.38 -25.50
CA TYR A 40 -6.99 -28.16 -24.09
C TYR A 40 -6.98 -26.68 -23.67
N GLU A 41 -8.04 -25.95 -23.98
CA GLU A 41 -8.25 -24.56 -23.58
C GLU A 41 -8.10 -24.36 -22.06
N LEU A 42 -7.74 -23.16 -21.67
CA LEU A 42 -7.68 -22.77 -20.26
C LEU A 42 -9.10 -22.52 -19.70
N PRO A 43 -9.36 -22.84 -18.43
CA PRO A 43 -10.67 -22.55 -17.84
C PRO A 43 -10.91 -21.04 -17.71
N ASP A 44 -12.18 -20.66 -17.60
CA ASP A 44 -12.58 -19.31 -17.24
C ASP A 44 -12.25 -19.00 -15.75
N ASN A 45 -12.23 -17.72 -15.41
CA ASN A 45 -12.02 -17.25 -14.03
C ASN A 45 -10.70 -17.69 -13.39
N ILE A 46 -9.62 -17.70 -14.17
CA ILE A 46 -8.26 -17.92 -13.65
C ILE A 46 -7.87 -16.77 -12.72
N GLN A 47 -7.36 -17.09 -11.52
CA GLN A 47 -6.96 -16.15 -10.48
C GLN A 47 -5.54 -15.61 -10.69
N HIS A 48 -4.62 -16.45 -11.17
CA HIS A 48 -3.26 -16.07 -11.55
C HIS A 48 -2.73 -16.97 -12.68
N ILE A 49 -1.90 -16.42 -13.56
CA ILE A 49 -1.24 -17.17 -14.64
C ILE A 49 0.12 -16.56 -14.94
N SER A 50 1.13 -17.39 -15.15
CA SER A 50 2.48 -16.95 -15.48
C SER A 50 3.23 -17.93 -16.36
N TRP A 51 3.97 -17.37 -17.34
CA TRP A 51 4.94 -18.12 -18.11
C TRP A 51 6.18 -18.49 -17.28
N SER A 52 6.74 -19.65 -17.53
CA SER A 52 8.11 -19.97 -17.11
C SER A 52 9.11 -18.96 -17.70
N PRO A 53 10.19 -18.60 -16.98
CA PRO A 53 11.23 -17.72 -17.51
C PRO A 53 12.05 -18.34 -18.66
N VAL A 54 11.89 -19.63 -18.93
CA VAL A 54 12.56 -20.37 -20.01
C VAL A 54 11.54 -21.21 -20.76
N GLY A 55 11.55 -21.13 -22.10
CA GLY A 55 10.62 -21.86 -22.96
C GLY A 55 9.19 -21.31 -22.88
N HIS A 56 8.21 -22.22 -22.88
CA HIS A 56 6.79 -21.88 -22.92
C HIS A 56 5.93 -22.68 -21.93
N LYS A 57 6.54 -23.23 -20.86
CA LYS A 57 5.77 -23.82 -19.76
C LYS A 57 4.88 -22.78 -19.11
N LEU A 58 3.73 -23.19 -18.61
CA LEU A 58 2.74 -22.30 -18.01
C LEU A 58 2.28 -22.86 -16.66
N ALA A 59 2.21 -21.99 -15.67
CA ALA A 59 1.57 -22.27 -14.38
C ALA A 59 0.43 -21.30 -14.16
N TYR A 60 -0.69 -21.79 -13.63
CA TYR A 60 -1.83 -20.96 -13.30
C TYR A 60 -2.55 -21.45 -12.05
N VAL A 61 -3.33 -20.55 -11.43
CA VAL A 61 -4.18 -20.85 -10.28
C VAL A 61 -5.63 -20.73 -10.69
N TYR A 62 -6.36 -21.80 -10.47
CA TYR A 62 -7.81 -21.89 -10.70
C TYR A 62 -8.47 -22.62 -9.53
N GLN A 63 -9.56 -22.07 -9.01
CA GLN A 63 -10.25 -22.58 -7.81
C GLN A 63 -9.28 -22.87 -6.65
N ASN A 64 -8.41 -21.91 -6.36
CA ASN A 64 -7.38 -21.96 -5.29
C ASN A 64 -6.37 -23.10 -5.43
N ASN A 65 -6.29 -23.75 -6.59
CA ASN A 65 -5.35 -24.83 -6.87
C ASN A 65 -4.41 -24.46 -8.02
N ILE A 66 -3.18 -24.93 -7.90
CA ILE A 66 -2.12 -24.74 -8.90
C ILE A 66 -2.26 -25.80 -9.99
N TYR A 67 -2.21 -25.35 -11.23
CA TYR A 67 -2.18 -26.16 -12.44
C TYR A 67 -0.93 -25.83 -13.25
N PHE A 68 -0.47 -26.81 -14.00
CA PHE A 68 0.74 -26.74 -14.81
C PHE A 68 0.48 -27.26 -16.23
N LYS A 69 1.05 -26.58 -17.23
CA LYS A 69 1.14 -27.06 -18.63
C LYS A 69 2.60 -27.13 -19.05
N GLN A 70 3.03 -28.30 -19.52
CA GLN A 70 4.36 -28.49 -20.08
C GLN A 70 4.49 -27.82 -21.44
N ASP A 71 3.46 -27.95 -22.28
CA ASP A 71 3.25 -27.26 -23.56
C ASP A 71 1.83 -26.64 -23.57
N PRO A 72 1.64 -25.46 -24.14
CA PRO A 72 0.32 -24.85 -24.30
C PRO A 72 -0.73 -25.72 -25.01
N ARG A 73 -0.26 -26.64 -25.90
CA ARG A 73 -1.09 -27.55 -26.67
C ARG A 73 -1.41 -28.87 -25.96
N GLU A 74 -0.89 -29.07 -24.74
CA GLU A 74 -1.13 -30.28 -23.93
C GLU A 74 -2.18 -30.03 -22.84
N ALA A 75 -2.71 -31.10 -22.27
CA ALA A 75 -3.60 -31.04 -21.13
C ALA A 75 -2.92 -30.43 -19.91
N SER A 76 -3.69 -29.68 -19.11
CA SER A 76 -3.22 -29.16 -17.82
C SER A 76 -3.13 -30.27 -16.79
N ILE A 77 -2.08 -30.25 -15.97
CA ILE A 77 -1.88 -31.16 -14.85
C ILE A 77 -2.20 -30.40 -13.56
N GLN A 78 -3.13 -30.90 -12.76
CA GLN A 78 -3.44 -30.35 -11.45
C GLN A 78 -2.35 -30.75 -10.45
N ILE A 79 -1.70 -29.76 -9.81
CA ILE A 79 -0.62 -29.97 -8.86
C ILE A 79 -1.15 -30.07 -7.43
N THR A 80 -1.89 -29.04 -6.98
CA THR A 80 -2.51 -29.04 -5.64
C THR A 80 -3.98 -29.42 -5.73
N LYS A 81 -4.52 -30.07 -4.67
CA LYS A 81 -5.89 -30.61 -4.68
C LYS A 81 -6.67 -30.23 -3.43
N ASN A 82 -6.04 -29.53 -2.51
CA ASN A 82 -6.62 -29.13 -1.21
C ASN A 82 -7.14 -27.69 -1.23
N GLY A 83 -6.99 -26.96 -2.33
CA GLY A 83 -7.52 -25.61 -2.46
C GLY A 83 -9.03 -25.58 -2.31
N TYR A 84 -9.52 -24.70 -1.43
CA TYR A 84 -10.95 -24.51 -1.16
C TYR A 84 -11.23 -23.04 -0.87
N TRP A 85 -12.32 -22.52 -1.42
CA TRP A 85 -12.67 -21.12 -1.32
C TRP A 85 -12.85 -20.69 0.15
N ASN A 86 -12.20 -19.58 0.54
CA ASN A 86 -12.18 -19.03 1.89
C ASN A 86 -11.55 -19.94 2.97
N GLU A 87 -10.84 -21.01 2.59
CA GLU A 87 -10.20 -21.91 3.53
C GLU A 87 -8.73 -22.16 3.18
N ILE A 88 -8.44 -22.65 1.96
CA ILE A 88 -7.07 -22.98 1.54
C ILE A 88 -6.76 -22.31 0.21
N PHE A 89 -5.68 -21.55 0.18
CA PHE A 89 -5.22 -20.85 -1.02
C PHE A 89 -3.81 -21.33 -1.38
N ASN A 90 -3.63 -21.78 -2.62
CA ASN A 90 -2.34 -22.24 -3.14
C ASN A 90 -1.83 -21.30 -4.23
N GLY A 91 -0.66 -20.67 -4.03
CA GLY A 91 -0.03 -19.81 -5.03
C GLY A 91 -0.69 -18.46 -5.27
N ILE A 92 -1.72 -18.14 -4.52
CA ILE A 92 -2.36 -16.83 -4.41
C ILE A 92 -2.58 -16.52 -2.93
N PRO A 93 -2.49 -15.24 -2.49
CA PRO A 93 -2.75 -14.88 -1.10
C PRO A 93 -4.26 -14.90 -0.77
N ASP A 94 -4.58 -15.07 0.51
CA ASP A 94 -5.84 -14.67 1.12
C ASP A 94 -5.94 -13.14 1.21
N TRP A 95 -7.07 -12.60 1.69
CA TRP A 95 -7.31 -11.17 1.73
C TRP A 95 -6.26 -10.41 2.56
N VAL A 96 -5.94 -10.90 3.78
CA VAL A 96 -5.06 -10.16 4.68
C VAL A 96 -3.60 -10.17 4.21
N TYR A 97 -3.15 -11.23 3.57
CA TYR A 97 -1.82 -11.29 2.97
C TYR A 97 -1.73 -10.47 1.68
N GLU A 98 -2.78 -10.46 0.87
CA GLU A 98 -2.83 -9.62 -0.34
C GLU A 98 -2.68 -8.15 0.03
N GLU A 99 -3.47 -7.68 1.00
CA GLU A 99 -3.57 -6.27 1.39
C GLU A 99 -2.36 -5.81 2.20
N GLU A 100 -1.95 -6.59 3.23
CA GLU A 100 -1.10 -6.11 4.30
C GLU A 100 0.32 -6.69 4.31
N MET A 101 0.58 -7.75 3.52
CA MET A 101 1.87 -8.44 3.58
C MET A 101 2.59 -8.52 2.24
N LEU A 102 1.94 -9.00 1.19
CA LEU A 102 2.57 -9.21 -0.12
C LEU A 102 2.39 -8.04 -1.09
N GLY A 103 1.27 -7.32 -1.02
CA GLY A 103 0.94 -6.21 -1.92
C GLY A 103 0.82 -6.66 -3.38
N THR A 104 0.40 -7.91 -3.60
CA THR A 104 0.27 -8.52 -4.93
C THR A 104 -0.78 -9.63 -4.93
N LYS A 105 -1.31 -9.97 -6.11
CA LYS A 105 -2.32 -11.01 -6.31
C LYS A 105 -1.78 -12.44 -6.41
N TYR A 106 -0.47 -12.64 -6.28
CA TYR A 106 0.15 -13.95 -6.46
C TYR A 106 1.15 -14.27 -5.34
N ALA A 107 1.28 -15.55 -5.06
CA ALA A 107 2.25 -16.14 -4.14
C ALA A 107 2.91 -17.37 -4.78
N LEU A 108 3.33 -17.24 -6.05
CA LEU A 108 3.94 -18.26 -6.89
C LEU A 108 5.11 -17.66 -7.65
N TRP A 109 6.28 -18.34 -7.62
CA TRP A 109 7.52 -17.87 -8.23
C TRP A 109 8.28 -18.99 -8.93
N TRP A 110 8.58 -18.80 -10.22
CA TRP A 110 9.41 -19.70 -10.98
C TRP A 110 10.89 -19.56 -10.62
N SER A 111 11.63 -20.70 -10.56
CA SER A 111 13.08 -20.67 -10.54
C SER A 111 13.66 -20.14 -11.86
N PRO A 112 14.89 -19.57 -11.88
CA PRO A 112 15.47 -18.94 -13.07
C PRO A 112 15.53 -19.84 -14.32
N ASN A 113 15.69 -21.16 -14.14
CA ASN A 113 15.70 -22.13 -15.24
C ASN A 113 14.31 -22.71 -15.60
N GLY A 114 13.25 -22.29 -14.90
CA GLY A 114 11.88 -22.78 -15.12
C GLY A 114 11.67 -24.26 -14.79
N LYS A 115 12.50 -24.84 -13.90
CA LYS A 115 12.35 -26.23 -13.44
C LYS A 115 11.56 -26.35 -12.15
N ASN A 116 11.67 -25.35 -11.27
CA ASN A 116 10.99 -25.35 -9.99
C ASN A 116 9.99 -24.21 -9.89
N ILE A 117 8.93 -24.43 -9.12
CA ILE A 117 7.97 -23.40 -8.69
C ILE A 117 7.97 -23.40 -7.16
N ALA A 118 8.29 -22.25 -6.56
CA ALA A 118 8.01 -21.98 -5.17
C ALA A 118 6.62 -21.36 -5.05
N TYR A 119 5.85 -21.75 -4.05
CA TYR A 119 4.56 -21.14 -3.75
C TYR A 119 4.29 -21.13 -2.25
N VAL A 120 3.38 -20.27 -1.83
CA VAL A 120 2.86 -20.26 -0.46
C VAL A 120 1.46 -20.86 -0.47
N GLU A 121 1.23 -21.75 0.48
CA GLU A 121 -0.09 -22.23 0.89
C GLU A 121 -0.54 -21.43 2.10
N PHE A 122 -1.74 -20.83 2.03
CA PHE A 122 -2.38 -20.12 3.14
C PHE A 122 -3.56 -20.94 3.63
N ASN A 123 -3.69 -21.05 4.95
CA ASN A 123 -4.77 -21.79 5.58
C ASN A 123 -5.58 -20.87 6.50
N ASP A 124 -6.83 -20.59 6.09
CA ASP A 124 -7.79 -19.71 6.73
C ASP A 124 -8.90 -20.46 7.46
N THR A 125 -8.83 -21.79 7.58
CA THR A 125 -9.92 -22.62 8.15
C THR A 125 -10.37 -22.20 9.54
N GLU A 126 -9.50 -21.56 10.30
CA GLU A 126 -9.78 -21.10 11.66
C GLU A 126 -9.89 -19.57 11.79
N ILE A 127 -9.93 -18.86 10.66
CA ILE A 127 -10.00 -17.40 10.65
C ILE A 127 -11.46 -16.94 10.81
N PRO A 128 -11.71 -15.98 11.73
CA PRO A 128 -13.04 -15.39 11.84
C PRO A 128 -13.46 -14.72 10.53
N VAL A 129 -14.71 -14.92 10.14
CA VAL A 129 -15.27 -14.34 8.91
C VAL A 129 -16.04 -13.05 9.21
N ILE A 130 -15.98 -12.11 8.28
CA ILE A 130 -16.92 -11.01 8.21
C ILE A 130 -18.00 -11.33 7.19
N GLU A 131 -19.17 -10.74 7.39
CA GLU A 131 -20.31 -10.89 6.50
C GLU A 131 -20.92 -9.53 6.21
N TYR A 132 -21.27 -9.29 4.94
CA TYR A 132 -22.01 -8.10 4.55
C TYR A 132 -22.96 -8.41 3.39
N SER A 133 -24.00 -7.59 3.28
CA SER A 133 -24.98 -7.70 2.19
C SER A 133 -24.48 -6.99 0.95
N TYR A 134 -24.53 -7.68 -0.18
CA TYR A 134 -24.39 -7.09 -1.50
C TYR A 134 -25.78 -7.04 -2.14
N TYR A 135 -26.30 -5.85 -2.33
CA TYR A 135 -27.72 -5.65 -2.70
C TYR A 135 -27.97 -6.01 -4.15
N GLY A 136 -27.12 -5.59 -5.10
CA GLY A 136 -27.24 -5.91 -6.51
C GLY A 136 -28.61 -5.56 -7.09
N GLU A 137 -28.95 -6.24 -8.19
CA GLU A 137 -30.23 -6.04 -8.90
C GLU A 137 -31.29 -7.14 -8.57
N ASN A 138 -30.93 -8.13 -7.75
CA ASN A 138 -31.82 -9.24 -7.41
C ASN A 138 -32.81 -8.84 -6.30
N GLN A 139 -33.94 -9.54 -6.22
CA GLN A 139 -34.94 -9.32 -5.17
C GLN A 139 -34.38 -9.49 -3.75
N TYR A 140 -33.47 -10.43 -3.56
CA TYR A 140 -32.81 -10.68 -2.28
C TYR A 140 -31.32 -10.33 -2.37
N PRO A 141 -30.77 -9.61 -1.38
CA PRO A 141 -29.35 -9.35 -1.29
C PRO A 141 -28.53 -10.64 -1.25
N ARG A 142 -27.37 -10.63 -1.85
CA ARG A 142 -26.39 -11.71 -1.72
C ARG A 142 -25.53 -11.49 -0.49
N LYS A 143 -25.39 -12.51 0.35
CA LYS A 143 -24.44 -12.50 1.45
C LYS A 143 -23.01 -12.73 0.92
N ILE A 144 -22.11 -11.83 1.26
CA ILE A 144 -20.66 -11.98 1.04
C ILE A 144 -20.03 -12.39 2.36
N THR A 145 -19.21 -13.44 2.34
CA THR A 145 -18.41 -13.91 3.46
C THR A 145 -16.93 -13.81 3.11
N LEU A 146 -16.11 -13.32 4.04
CA LEU A 146 -14.69 -13.12 3.85
C LEU A 146 -13.93 -13.47 5.14
N PRO A 147 -12.97 -14.41 5.13
CA PRO A 147 -12.02 -14.57 6.21
C PRO A 147 -11.24 -13.28 6.41
N TYR A 148 -11.37 -12.71 7.60
CA TYR A 148 -10.77 -11.42 7.91
C TYR A 148 -10.36 -11.38 9.39
N PRO A 149 -9.10 -11.62 9.70
CA PRO A 149 -8.62 -11.58 11.07
C PRO A 149 -8.55 -10.11 11.53
N LYS A 150 -9.30 -9.77 12.58
CA LYS A 150 -9.20 -8.47 13.27
C LYS A 150 -8.09 -8.52 14.33
N ALA A 151 -7.67 -7.36 14.82
CA ALA A 151 -6.63 -7.27 15.85
C ALA A 151 -6.89 -8.22 17.03
N GLY A 152 -5.90 -9.01 17.40
CA GLY A 152 -5.99 -10.04 18.45
C GLY A 152 -6.58 -11.38 18.01
N ALA A 153 -7.17 -11.48 16.83
CA ALA A 153 -7.69 -12.73 16.30
C ALA A 153 -6.58 -13.67 15.82
N LYS A 154 -6.95 -14.92 15.54
CA LYS A 154 -6.07 -15.89 14.89
C LYS A 154 -5.75 -15.43 13.47
N ASN A 155 -4.50 -15.58 13.04
CA ASN A 155 -4.03 -15.25 11.70
C ASN A 155 -3.91 -16.51 10.83
N PRO A 156 -3.94 -16.37 9.50
CA PRO A 156 -3.67 -17.47 8.57
C PRO A 156 -2.32 -18.12 8.86
N THR A 157 -2.29 -19.45 8.81
CA THR A 157 -1.03 -20.19 8.84
C THR A 157 -0.49 -20.36 7.42
N VAL A 158 0.84 -20.34 7.29
CA VAL A 158 1.51 -20.35 5.99
C VAL A 158 2.53 -21.47 5.88
N ARG A 159 2.66 -22.03 4.68
CA ARG A 159 3.70 -22.99 4.34
C ARG A 159 4.37 -22.58 3.03
N VAL A 160 5.69 -22.60 3.00
CA VAL A 160 6.47 -22.39 1.77
C VAL A 160 6.80 -23.73 1.15
N LEU A 161 6.34 -23.94 -0.06
CA LEU A 161 6.40 -25.23 -0.75
C LEU A 161 7.06 -25.07 -2.13
N ILE A 162 7.87 -26.05 -2.51
CA ILE A 162 8.57 -26.07 -3.79
C ILE A 162 8.28 -27.38 -4.53
N ILE A 163 7.91 -27.26 -5.78
CA ILE A 163 7.65 -28.37 -6.71
C ILE A 163 8.66 -28.40 -7.85
N ASP A 164 9.09 -29.60 -8.23
CA ASP A 164 9.89 -29.85 -9.42
C ASP A 164 8.97 -30.16 -10.61
N THR A 165 8.97 -29.29 -11.62
CA THR A 165 8.15 -29.44 -12.83
C THR A 165 8.76 -30.37 -13.87
N THR A 166 9.96 -30.91 -13.63
CA THR A 166 10.62 -31.83 -14.58
C THR A 166 10.11 -33.25 -14.46
N ASN A 167 9.49 -33.62 -13.33
CA ASN A 167 8.88 -34.91 -13.13
C ASN A 167 7.35 -34.81 -13.00
N PRO A 168 6.59 -34.79 -14.09
CA PRO A 168 5.14 -34.64 -14.07
C PRO A 168 4.38 -35.81 -13.43
N ARG A 169 5.06 -36.89 -13.07
CA ARG A 169 4.47 -38.05 -12.39
C ARG A 169 4.59 -37.97 -10.87
N ASP A 170 5.45 -37.08 -10.36
CA ASP A 170 5.67 -36.89 -8.92
C ASP A 170 5.93 -35.40 -8.64
N PHE A 171 4.86 -34.66 -8.44
CA PHE A 171 4.90 -33.26 -7.98
C PHE A 171 4.94 -33.13 -6.46
N GLY A 172 5.37 -34.15 -5.71
CA GLY A 172 5.43 -34.11 -4.24
C GLY A 172 6.14 -32.84 -3.76
N PRO A 173 5.40 -31.87 -3.18
CA PRO A 173 6.01 -30.58 -2.79
C PRO A 173 7.01 -30.80 -1.66
N LYS A 174 8.12 -30.06 -1.71
CA LYS A 174 9.14 -30.01 -0.65
C LYS A 174 8.94 -28.73 0.13
N GLU A 175 8.80 -28.85 1.44
CA GLU A 175 8.60 -27.69 2.31
C GLU A 175 9.94 -27.04 2.69
N VAL A 176 9.94 -25.69 2.67
CA VAL A 176 11.01 -24.87 3.26
C VAL A 176 10.55 -24.49 4.65
N LEU A 177 11.11 -25.12 5.66
CA LEU A 177 10.70 -24.92 7.05
C LEU A 177 11.14 -23.53 7.55
N ALA A 178 10.27 -22.91 8.34
CA ALA A 178 10.63 -21.71 9.06
C ALA A 178 11.74 -22.01 10.09
N PRO A 179 12.77 -21.14 10.22
CA PRO A 179 13.80 -21.31 11.25
C PRO A 179 13.20 -21.40 12.65
N PRO A 180 13.80 -22.16 13.59
CA PRO A 180 13.23 -22.38 14.93
C PRO A 180 12.87 -21.11 15.70
N VAL A 181 13.67 -20.05 15.57
CA VAL A 181 13.42 -18.75 16.20
C VAL A 181 12.17 -18.05 15.66
N ILE A 182 11.74 -18.39 14.45
CA ILE A 182 10.48 -17.94 13.82
C ILE A 182 9.35 -18.89 14.16
N ALA A 183 9.56 -20.19 13.96
CA ALA A 183 8.53 -21.24 14.14
C ALA A 183 8.05 -21.39 15.59
N SER A 184 8.78 -20.84 16.57
CA SER A 184 8.40 -20.85 17.99
C SER A 184 7.21 -19.94 18.33
N SER A 185 6.72 -19.13 17.40
CA SER A 185 5.60 -18.19 17.58
C SER A 185 4.84 -18.00 16.27
N ASP A 186 3.67 -17.36 16.33
CA ASP A 186 2.95 -16.91 15.15
C ASP A 186 3.85 -16.04 14.27
N HIS A 187 3.84 -16.30 12.98
CA HIS A 187 4.76 -15.66 12.03
C HIS A 187 4.16 -15.54 10.64
N TYR A 188 4.82 -14.72 9.83
CA TYR A 188 4.44 -14.44 8.45
C TYR A 188 5.59 -14.71 7.49
N VAL A 189 5.26 -15.00 6.23
CA VAL A 189 6.15 -14.92 5.07
C VAL A 189 5.93 -13.59 4.38
N THR A 190 7.00 -12.79 4.21
CA THR A 190 6.89 -11.48 3.57
C THR A 190 7.35 -11.48 2.12
N TRP A 191 8.34 -12.33 1.78
CA TRP A 191 8.88 -12.38 0.43
C TRP A 191 9.65 -13.68 0.16
N ILE A 192 9.64 -14.09 -1.10
CA ILE A 192 10.43 -15.22 -1.61
C ILE A 192 11.24 -14.74 -2.81
N THR A 193 12.55 -15.04 -2.84
CA THR A 193 13.46 -14.67 -3.92
C THR A 193 14.28 -15.89 -4.34
N TRP A 194 14.15 -16.34 -5.58
CA TRP A 194 15.07 -17.28 -6.17
C TRP A 194 16.43 -16.64 -6.41
N VAL A 195 17.48 -17.20 -5.84
CA VAL A 195 18.86 -16.74 -5.97
C VAL A 195 19.54 -17.46 -7.14
N THR A 196 19.43 -18.79 -7.13
CA THR A 196 19.82 -19.68 -8.22
C THR A 196 18.70 -20.71 -8.47
N ASN A 197 18.97 -21.75 -9.22
CA ASN A 197 17.99 -22.84 -9.43
C ASN A 197 17.79 -23.71 -8.18
N ASP A 198 18.82 -23.79 -7.34
CA ASP A 198 18.89 -24.66 -6.17
C ASP A 198 19.13 -23.87 -4.87
N ARG A 199 18.97 -22.54 -4.94
CA ARG A 199 19.10 -21.61 -3.81
C ARG A 199 17.95 -20.61 -3.80
N ILE A 200 17.30 -20.50 -2.66
CA ILE A 200 16.16 -19.59 -2.44
C ILE A 200 16.36 -18.79 -1.14
N CYS A 201 15.92 -17.55 -1.13
CA CYS A 201 15.84 -16.75 0.08
C CYS A 201 14.37 -16.58 0.47
N VAL A 202 14.03 -16.96 1.69
CA VAL A 202 12.70 -16.77 2.29
C VAL A 202 12.81 -15.77 3.41
N GLN A 203 11.97 -14.76 3.38
CA GLN A 203 11.91 -13.72 4.40
C GLN A 203 10.70 -13.94 5.31
N TRP A 204 11.00 -14.10 6.59
CA TRP A 204 10.04 -14.36 7.65
C TRP A 204 9.90 -13.15 8.57
N LEU A 205 8.74 -13.01 9.20
CA LEU A 205 8.43 -11.93 10.12
C LEU A 205 7.65 -12.50 11.31
N LYS A 206 8.04 -12.19 12.54
CA LYS A 206 7.24 -12.55 13.73
C LYS A 206 5.95 -11.74 13.77
N ARG A 207 4.91 -12.25 14.42
CA ARG A 207 3.61 -11.59 14.56
C ARG A 207 3.73 -10.16 15.11
N ILE A 208 4.63 -9.92 16.05
CA ILE A 208 4.91 -8.58 16.62
C ILE A 208 5.52 -7.61 15.60
N GLN A 209 6.05 -8.11 14.49
CA GLN A 209 6.57 -7.37 13.33
C GLN A 209 7.75 -6.42 13.60
N ASN A 210 8.39 -6.51 14.74
CA ASN A 210 9.64 -5.82 15.01
C ASN A 210 10.88 -6.67 14.71
N PHE A 211 10.70 -7.96 14.37
CA PHE A 211 11.75 -8.94 14.10
C PHE A 211 11.51 -9.62 12.75
N SER A 212 12.38 -9.37 11.79
CA SER A 212 12.40 -9.99 10.46
C SER A 212 13.65 -10.83 10.28
N LEU A 213 13.51 -11.99 9.64
CA LEU A 213 14.60 -12.92 9.36
C LEU A 213 14.59 -13.31 7.89
N SER A 214 15.69 -13.06 7.20
CA SER A 214 15.94 -13.54 5.83
C SER A 214 16.79 -14.80 5.91
N ALA A 215 16.26 -15.96 5.51
CA ALA A 215 16.94 -17.23 5.48
C ALA A 215 17.29 -17.63 4.05
N ILE A 216 18.54 -17.88 3.76
CA ILE A 216 19.01 -18.45 2.49
C ILE A 216 19.02 -19.97 2.63
N CYS A 217 18.32 -20.65 1.76
CA CYS A 217 18.14 -22.10 1.80
C CYS A 217 18.67 -22.74 0.52
N ASP A 218 19.42 -23.81 0.66
CA ASP A 218 19.97 -24.60 -0.44
C ASP A 218 19.28 -25.97 -0.55
N TYR A 219 19.07 -26.43 -1.78
CA TYR A 219 18.54 -27.75 -2.01
C TYR A 219 19.60 -28.82 -1.81
N ASN A 220 19.37 -29.71 -0.85
CA ASN A 220 20.25 -30.84 -0.56
C ASN A 220 19.79 -32.09 -1.36
N TYR A 221 20.54 -32.45 -2.36
CA TYR A 221 20.25 -33.59 -3.24
C TYR A 221 20.32 -34.97 -2.55
N ARG A 222 21.03 -35.05 -1.40
CA ARG A 222 21.15 -36.33 -0.64
C ARG A 222 19.89 -36.56 0.21
N SER A 223 19.50 -35.58 1.00
CA SER A 223 18.29 -35.61 1.85
C SER A 223 16.99 -35.33 1.07
N ARG A 224 17.10 -34.75 -0.13
CA ARG A 224 15.99 -34.25 -0.95
C ARG A 224 15.13 -33.22 -0.20
N SER A 225 15.76 -32.35 0.58
CA SER A 225 15.17 -31.31 1.40
C SER A 225 15.80 -29.94 1.11
N TRP A 226 15.16 -28.90 1.58
CA TRP A 226 15.70 -27.55 1.58
C TRP A 226 16.30 -27.25 2.96
N ASP A 227 17.60 -26.99 2.99
CA ASP A 227 18.36 -26.75 4.22
C ASP A 227 18.65 -25.26 4.37
N CYS A 228 18.24 -24.64 5.50
CA CYS A 228 18.38 -23.22 5.80
C CYS A 228 19.30 -23.03 7.02
N PRO A 229 20.63 -23.15 6.88
CA PRO A 229 21.55 -23.10 8.01
C PRO A 229 21.57 -21.71 8.68
N GLU A 230 21.78 -21.66 10.00
CA GLU A 230 21.85 -20.40 10.76
C GLU A 230 22.96 -19.46 10.25
N THR A 231 24.02 -19.99 9.72
CA THR A 231 25.13 -19.22 9.13
C THR A 231 24.72 -18.44 7.87
N GLN A 232 23.57 -18.73 7.30
CA GLN A 232 22.99 -18.05 6.13
C GLN A 232 21.71 -17.27 6.47
N GLN A 233 21.55 -16.89 7.73
CA GLN A 233 20.42 -16.11 8.20
C GLN A 233 20.84 -14.68 8.52
N HIS A 234 19.98 -13.71 8.17
CA HIS A 234 20.16 -12.31 8.51
C HIS A 234 18.92 -11.80 9.25
N VAL A 235 19.14 -11.25 10.43
CA VAL A 235 18.09 -10.69 11.30
C VAL A 235 18.09 -9.18 11.22
N GLU A 236 16.89 -8.62 11.13
CA GLU A 236 16.60 -7.20 11.34
C GLU A 236 15.65 -7.08 12.53
N GLU A 237 16.05 -6.37 13.54
CA GLU A 237 15.24 -6.10 14.72
C GLU A 237 15.12 -4.61 14.98
N SER A 238 13.90 -4.14 15.23
CA SER A 238 13.62 -2.77 15.64
C SER A 238 13.27 -2.72 17.12
N HIS A 239 13.96 -1.84 17.86
CA HIS A 239 13.68 -1.61 19.29
C HIS A 239 12.78 -0.39 19.54
N THR A 240 12.44 0.37 18.49
CA THR A 240 11.64 1.60 18.61
C THR A 240 10.27 1.50 17.99
N GLY A 241 10.04 0.47 17.15
CA GLY A 241 8.78 0.26 16.45
C GLY A 241 8.81 -1.04 15.66
N TRP A 242 8.31 -1.04 14.44
CA TRP A 242 8.27 -2.19 13.53
C TRP A 242 9.49 -2.22 12.59
N ALA A 243 9.81 -3.40 12.07
CA ALA A 243 10.88 -3.58 11.10
C ALA A 243 10.46 -3.09 9.70
N GLY A 244 11.36 -2.43 8.99
CA GLY A 244 11.12 -1.95 7.63
C GLY A 244 10.34 -0.64 7.54
N GLY A 245 9.57 -0.50 6.46
CA GLY A 245 8.61 0.59 6.24
C GLY A 245 7.19 0.07 6.36
N PHE A 246 6.34 0.33 5.35
CA PHE A 246 5.03 -0.33 5.25
C PHE A 246 5.22 -1.84 5.02
N PHE A 247 6.16 -2.20 4.14
CA PHE A 247 6.63 -3.58 3.95
C PHE A 247 8.11 -3.68 4.27
N VAL A 248 8.56 -4.87 4.68
CA VAL A 248 9.99 -5.18 4.82
C VAL A 248 10.59 -5.32 3.42
N SER A 249 11.75 -4.70 3.17
CA SER A 249 12.36 -4.75 1.83
C SER A 249 12.90 -6.13 1.49
N ALA A 250 12.67 -6.56 0.25
CA ALA A 250 13.26 -7.80 -0.28
C ALA A 250 14.78 -7.65 -0.50
N PRO A 251 15.57 -8.72 -0.38
CA PRO A 251 16.99 -8.72 -0.73
C PRO A 251 17.20 -8.71 -2.25
N TYR A 252 18.24 -8.00 -2.71
CA TYR A 252 18.68 -7.95 -4.10
C TYR A 252 20.03 -8.63 -4.24
N PHE A 253 20.04 -9.88 -4.67
CA PHE A 253 21.24 -10.68 -4.78
C PHE A 253 22.16 -10.20 -5.89
N THR A 254 23.48 -10.30 -5.63
CA THR A 254 24.53 -10.06 -6.62
C THR A 254 24.75 -11.30 -7.49
N SER A 255 25.58 -11.18 -8.54
CA SER A 255 25.85 -12.28 -9.45
C SER A 255 26.67 -13.44 -8.84
N ASP A 256 27.24 -13.24 -7.65
CA ASP A 256 27.92 -14.28 -6.89
C ASP A 256 26.97 -15.24 -6.17
N ALA A 257 25.68 -14.92 -6.16
CA ALA A 257 24.62 -15.68 -5.50
C ALA A 257 24.82 -15.89 -3.98
N MET A 258 25.74 -15.13 -3.38
CA MET A 258 26.07 -15.17 -1.95
C MET A 258 25.77 -13.86 -1.24
N SER A 259 26.08 -12.76 -1.93
CA SER A 259 25.94 -11.42 -1.38
C SER A 259 24.68 -10.74 -1.89
N TYR A 260 24.14 -9.81 -1.12
CA TYR A 260 22.95 -9.06 -1.53
C TYR A 260 22.92 -7.65 -0.95
N TYR A 261 22.09 -6.82 -1.55
CA TYR A 261 21.77 -5.49 -1.05
C TYR A 261 20.37 -5.51 -0.43
N LYS A 262 20.20 -4.81 0.68
CA LYS A 262 18.92 -4.66 1.36
C LYS A 262 18.78 -3.26 1.95
N ILE A 263 17.54 -2.76 2.05
CA ILE A 263 17.24 -1.43 2.63
C ILE A 263 16.67 -1.63 4.01
N PHE A 264 17.38 -1.12 5.02
CA PHE A 264 16.90 -1.04 6.41
C PHE A 264 17.55 0.14 7.14
N SER A 265 17.12 0.40 8.36
CA SER A 265 17.61 1.55 9.14
C SER A 265 18.99 1.30 9.71
N ASP A 266 19.84 2.32 9.70
CA ASP A 266 21.11 2.35 10.40
C ASP A 266 20.91 2.62 11.90
N GLN A 267 22.00 2.73 12.65
CA GLN A 267 22.00 3.01 14.10
C GLN A 267 21.37 4.37 14.46
N ASN A 268 21.29 5.30 13.50
CA ASN A 268 20.67 6.62 13.68
C ASN A 268 19.19 6.61 13.28
N GLY A 269 18.65 5.46 12.85
CA GLY A 269 17.27 5.31 12.41
C GLY A 269 16.99 5.81 10.99
N TYR A 270 18.02 5.96 10.15
CA TYR A 270 17.81 6.33 8.75
C TYR A 270 17.99 5.13 7.84
N LYS A 271 17.07 4.97 6.87
CA LYS A 271 17.09 3.87 5.91
C LYS A 271 18.19 4.06 4.89
N HIS A 272 19.11 3.10 4.84
CA HIS A 272 20.21 3.03 3.88
C HIS A 272 20.22 1.70 3.16
N ILE A 273 21.00 1.65 2.08
CA ILE A 273 21.32 0.42 1.39
C ILE A 273 22.53 -0.22 2.07
N HIS A 274 22.31 -1.39 2.60
CA HIS A 274 23.34 -2.20 3.20
C HIS A 274 23.76 -3.30 2.22
N TYR A 275 25.05 -3.55 2.13
CA TYR A 275 25.62 -4.72 1.45
C TYR A 275 25.86 -5.80 2.48
N ILE A 276 25.28 -6.96 2.26
CA ILE A 276 25.37 -8.10 3.17
C ILE A 276 26.14 -9.21 2.44
N LYS A 277 27.20 -9.69 3.09
CA LYS A 277 28.00 -10.81 2.62
C LYS A 277 28.22 -11.79 3.77
N ASP A 278 27.99 -13.07 3.52
CA ASP A 278 28.12 -14.14 4.52
C ASP A 278 27.35 -13.83 5.83
N SER A 279 26.13 -13.31 5.68
CA SER A 279 25.26 -12.81 6.76
C SER A 279 25.83 -11.64 7.59
N VAL A 280 27.00 -11.11 7.23
CA VAL A 280 27.61 -9.95 7.87
C VAL A 280 27.21 -8.67 7.16
N VAL A 281 26.66 -7.74 7.92
CA VAL A 281 26.30 -6.41 7.43
C VAL A 281 27.56 -5.56 7.29
N GLY A 282 27.92 -5.20 6.06
CA GLY A 282 28.95 -4.20 5.81
C GLY A 282 28.51 -2.80 6.22
N GLN A 283 29.47 -1.90 6.46
CA GLN A 283 29.17 -0.49 6.76
C GLN A 283 28.25 0.12 5.69
N PRO A 284 27.26 0.94 6.10
CA PRO A 284 26.36 1.60 5.14
C PRO A 284 27.19 2.39 4.13
N LYS A 285 26.95 2.18 2.86
CA LYS A 285 27.66 2.95 1.81
C LYS A 285 27.12 4.37 1.76
N ASN A 286 27.81 5.25 2.50
CA ASN A 286 27.74 6.72 2.56
C ASN A 286 26.39 7.41 2.87
N GLN A 287 26.49 8.21 3.92
CA GLN A 287 25.52 9.16 4.45
C GLN A 287 25.05 10.19 3.44
N SER A 288 24.09 9.90 2.66
CA SER A 288 23.15 10.85 2.07
C SER A 288 22.21 10.08 1.16
N GLU A 289 20.93 10.32 1.30
CA GLU A 289 19.79 9.90 0.45
C GLU A 289 20.17 9.09 -0.80
N VAL A 290 20.31 7.76 -0.66
CA VAL A 290 20.76 6.90 -1.75
C VAL A 290 19.55 6.26 -2.41
N HIS A 291 19.44 6.48 -3.72
CA HIS A 291 18.49 5.78 -4.57
C HIS A 291 19.23 4.67 -5.32
N LEU A 292 18.84 3.42 -5.12
CA LEU A 292 19.39 2.30 -5.87
C LEU A 292 18.64 2.08 -7.17
N CYS A 293 19.45 1.95 -8.21
CA CYS A 293 19.02 1.49 -9.50
C CYS A 293 19.57 0.08 -9.70
N CYS A 294 18.72 -0.92 -9.58
CA CYS A 294 19.03 -2.33 -9.83
C CYS A 294 18.02 -2.94 -10.82
N LYS A 295 18.40 -4.02 -11.49
CA LYS A 295 17.68 -4.72 -12.56
C LYS A 295 16.17 -4.98 -12.35
N ARG A 296 15.65 -4.82 -11.12
CA ARG A 296 14.23 -4.94 -10.75
C ARG A 296 13.92 -4.04 -9.55
N CYS A 297 14.35 -2.78 -9.61
CA CYS A 297 14.14 -1.90 -8.47
C CYS A 297 12.69 -1.52 -8.32
N ALA A 298 12.12 -1.93 -7.21
CA ALA A 298 11.01 -1.20 -6.62
C ALA A 298 11.45 0.26 -6.45
N THR A 299 10.63 1.18 -6.88
CA THR A 299 10.84 2.62 -6.76
C THR A 299 11.03 2.95 -5.28
N ALA A 300 12.27 3.16 -4.86
CA ALA A 300 12.54 3.71 -3.54
C ALA A 300 12.12 5.19 -3.59
N PHE A 301 10.97 5.49 -3.02
CA PHE A 301 10.48 6.85 -2.87
C PHE A 301 11.20 7.49 -1.69
N PHE A 302 11.96 8.54 -1.96
CA PHE A 302 12.63 9.30 -0.93
C PHE A 302 12.19 10.74 -1.00
N SER A 303 11.93 11.33 0.18
CA SER A 303 11.79 12.76 0.32
C SER A 303 10.79 13.39 -0.68
N LYS A 304 10.63 14.68 -0.64
CA LYS A 304 9.72 15.44 -1.53
C LYS A 304 10.10 15.39 -2.99
N SER A 305 11.39 15.11 -3.28
CA SER A 305 11.94 14.96 -4.62
C SER A 305 12.51 13.55 -4.80
N ALA A 306 12.28 12.93 -5.95
CA ALA A 306 12.85 11.64 -6.30
C ALA A 306 13.89 11.81 -7.41
N PHE A 307 15.15 11.56 -7.10
CA PHE A 307 16.27 11.62 -8.03
C PHE A 307 16.92 10.24 -8.20
N PHE A 308 17.46 9.97 -9.38
CA PHE A 308 18.14 8.70 -9.67
C PHE A 308 19.66 8.89 -9.66
N TYR A 309 20.33 7.95 -9.00
CA TYR A 309 21.78 7.91 -8.90
C TYR A 309 22.33 6.60 -9.49
N ARG A 310 23.44 6.72 -10.19
CA ARG A 310 24.30 5.60 -10.58
C ARG A 310 25.40 5.45 -9.56
N ILE A 311 25.62 4.24 -9.06
CA ILE A 311 26.70 3.93 -8.13
C ILE A 311 27.69 3.01 -8.84
N GLY A 312 28.95 3.42 -8.94
CA GLY A 312 30.03 2.60 -9.50
C GLY A 312 30.28 1.37 -8.65
N ARG A 313 30.15 0.17 -9.23
CA ARG A 313 30.21 -1.11 -8.50
C ARG A 313 31.53 -1.30 -7.75
N ASN A 314 32.66 -0.91 -8.35
CA ASN A 314 34.01 -1.11 -7.81
C ASN A 314 34.55 0.13 -7.07
N THR A 315 34.07 1.32 -7.40
CA THR A 315 34.60 2.60 -6.88
C THR A 315 33.72 3.21 -5.80
N GLY A 316 32.48 2.77 -5.66
CA GLY A 316 31.47 3.40 -4.80
C GLY A 316 31.12 4.84 -5.23
N THR A 317 31.66 5.32 -6.37
CA THR A 317 31.39 6.69 -6.84
C THR A 317 29.90 6.86 -7.16
N LYS A 318 29.35 7.94 -6.65
CA LYS A 318 27.93 8.30 -6.76
C LYS A 318 27.77 9.37 -7.83
N GLN A 319 27.00 9.08 -8.87
CA GLN A 319 26.64 10.04 -9.91
C GLN A 319 25.12 10.21 -9.97
N CYS A 320 24.64 11.43 -9.76
CA CYS A 320 23.23 11.71 -9.95
C CYS A 320 22.90 11.83 -11.44
N ILE A 321 22.01 10.98 -11.93
CA ILE A 321 21.58 10.98 -13.32
C ILE A 321 20.56 12.10 -13.57
N THR A 322 19.69 12.37 -12.61
CA THR A 322 18.54 13.28 -12.78
C THR A 322 18.67 14.62 -12.07
N CYS A 323 19.69 14.83 -11.20
CA CYS A 323 19.81 16.05 -10.41
C CYS A 323 19.90 17.35 -11.24
N ASN A 324 20.52 17.26 -12.41
CA ASN A 324 20.67 18.39 -13.34
C ASN A 324 19.78 18.27 -14.57
N LEU A 325 19.02 17.16 -14.69
CA LEU A 325 18.13 16.94 -15.81
C LEU A 325 16.84 17.73 -15.60
N ARG A 326 16.70 18.85 -16.33
CA ARG A 326 15.53 19.75 -16.23
C ARG A 326 15.20 20.16 -14.78
N LYS A 327 16.22 20.52 -14.00
CA LYS A 327 16.14 20.89 -12.58
C LYS A 327 15.00 21.87 -12.26
N GLU A 328 14.70 22.78 -13.18
CA GLU A 328 13.64 23.78 -13.03
C GLU A 328 12.24 23.24 -13.37
N ARG A 329 12.13 22.08 -14.02
CA ARG A 329 10.85 21.54 -14.52
C ARG A 329 10.45 20.19 -13.95
N CYS A 330 11.40 19.45 -13.38
CA CYS A 330 11.12 18.15 -12.81
C CYS A 330 11.97 17.85 -11.58
N GLN A 331 11.31 17.61 -10.48
CA GLN A 331 11.94 17.22 -9.20
C GLN A 331 11.49 15.85 -8.71
N TYR A 332 10.62 15.18 -9.45
CA TYR A 332 10.13 13.85 -9.09
C TYR A 332 10.13 12.94 -10.31
N TYR A 333 11.03 11.96 -10.28
CA TYR A 333 11.22 11.01 -11.37
C TYR A 333 10.86 9.60 -10.95
N ALA A 334 10.38 8.79 -11.89
CA ALA A 334 10.44 7.34 -11.83
C ALA A 334 11.28 6.81 -12.98
N ALA A 335 11.89 5.65 -12.82
CA ALA A 335 12.64 5.00 -13.86
C ALA A 335 12.11 3.58 -14.10
N ARG A 336 12.09 3.18 -15.37
CA ARG A 336 11.87 1.80 -15.80
C ARG A 336 13.11 1.33 -16.53
N PHE A 337 13.62 0.16 -16.16
CA PHE A 337 14.84 -0.41 -16.73
C PHE A 337 14.51 -1.57 -17.67
N SER A 338 15.33 -1.73 -18.71
CA SER A 338 15.35 -2.97 -19.49
C SER A 338 15.86 -4.13 -18.62
N ASP A 339 15.53 -5.37 -19.00
CA ASP A 339 15.88 -6.57 -18.22
C ASP A 339 17.39 -6.73 -17.99
N ASN A 340 18.21 -6.29 -18.94
CA ASN A 340 19.67 -6.27 -18.85
C ASN A 340 20.24 -5.00 -18.21
N ALA A 341 19.37 -4.05 -17.81
CA ALA A 341 19.72 -2.74 -17.27
C ALA A 341 20.64 -1.86 -18.15
N ASN A 342 20.73 -2.16 -19.45
CA ASN A 342 21.51 -1.36 -20.39
C ASN A 342 20.78 -0.08 -20.80
N TYR A 343 19.44 -0.07 -20.71
CA TYR A 343 18.58 1.07 -21.05
C TYR A 343 17.64 1.35 -19.90
N TYR A 344 17.22 2.60 -19.79
CA TYR A 344 16.19 3.02 -18.86
C TYR A 344 15.33 4.13 -19.45
N ALA A 345 14.05 4.14 -19.09
CA ALA A 345 13.12 5.23 -19.37
C ALA A 345 12.89 6.02 -18.10
N LEU A 346 13.06 7.34 -18.16
CA LEU A 346 12.75 8.25 -17.06
C LEU A 346 11.39 8.90 -17.30
N ILE A 347 10.53 8.81 -16.30
CA ILE A 347 9.20 9.41 -16.28
C ILE A 347 9.23 10.56 -15.28
N CYS A 348 8.88 11.77 -15.70
CA CYS A 348 8.75 12.92 -14.83
C CYS A 348 7.32 13.03 -14.31
N TYR A 349 7.14 12.97 -12.99
CA TYR A 349 5.85 13.16 -12.31
C TYR A 349 5.70 14.52 -11.64
N GLY A 350 6.76 15.33 -11.57
CA GLY A 350 6.74 16.57 -10.82
C GLY A 350 7.30 17.76 -11.60
N MET A 351 6.67 18.89 -11.43
CA MET A 351 7.18 20.18 -11.87
C MET A 351 7.75 20.95 -10.68
N SER A 352 8.88 21.64 -10.89
CA SER A 352 9.37 22.65 -9.97
C SER A 352 8.46 23.90 -10.02
N ASN A 353 8.59 24.78 -9.05
CA ASN A 353 7.82 26.01 -8.81
C ASN A 353 7.69 27.00 -10.01
N LEU A 354 7.63 26.53 -11.22
CA LEU A 354 7.46 27.37 -12.40
C LEU A 354 5.99 27.57 -12.74
N TRP A 355 5.64 28.80 -12.85
CA TRP A 355 4.43 29.37 -13.41
C TRP A 355 3.96 28.60 -14.65
N VAL A 356 3.01 27.70 -14.51
CA VAL A 356 2.31 27.14 -15.65
C VAL A 356 1.24 28.15 -16.07
N ASN A 357 1.64 29.08 -16.90
CA ASN A 357 0.69 29.90 -17.64
C ASN A 357 -0.04 29.01 -18.66
N LYS A 358 -1.23 28.54 -18.32
CA LYS A 358 -2.19 27.79 -19.15
C LYS A 358 -1.80 26.34 -19.46
N ILE A 359 -2.32 25.40 -18.70
CA ILE A 359 -2.48 24.03 -19.16
C ILE A 359 -3.88 23.91 -19.76
N LEU A 360 -3.95 23.70 -21.07
CA LEU A 360 -5.15 23.26 -21.76
C LEU A 360 -5.26 21.74 -21.53
N ILE A 361 -6.12 21.31 -20.61
CA ILE A 361 -6.49 19.91 -20.50
C ILE A 361 -7.80 19.74 -21.27
N ALA A 362 -7.70 19.15 -22.45
CA ALA A 362 -8.87 18.67 -23.17
C ALA A 362 -9.39 17.40 -22.49
N ILE A 363 -10.38 17.50 -21.62
CA ILE A 363 -11.17 16.35 -21.18
C ILE A 363 -12.27 16.17 -22.21
N SER A 364 -12.08 15.21 -23.10
CA SER A 364 -13.03 14.82 -24.11
C SER A 364 -14.22 14.10 -23.46
N SER A 365 -15.25 14.84 -23.12
CA SER A 365 -16.66 14.45 -23.26
C SER A 365 -17.55 15.65 -22.93
N HIS A 366 -18.24 16.15 -23.96
CA HIS A 366 -19.25 17.22 -23.91
C HIS A 366 -18.78 18.62 -23.49
N ASN A 367 -18.27 19.34 -24.48
CA ASN A 367 -18.31 20.82 -24.65
C ASN A 367 -18.18 21.73 -23.41
N SER A 368 -17.27 21.45 -22.50
CA SER A 368 -16.88 22.41 -21.47
C SER A 368 -15.36 22.42 -21.33
N LEU A 369 -14.71 23.37 -22.00
CA LEU A 369 -13.31 23.69 -21.78
C LEU A 369 -13.17 24.37 -20.41
N PHE A 370 -12.78 23.64 -19.37
CA PHE A 370 -12.40 24.25 -18.11
C PHE A 370 -10.94 24.69 -18.20
N LEU A 371 -10.71 25.99 -18.32
CA LEU A 371 -9.43 26.62 -18.08
C LEU A 371 -9.14 26.54 -16.56
N LEU A 372 -8.40 25.52 -16.13
CA LEU A 372 -7.80 25.53 -14.79
C LEU A 372 -6.73 26.61 -14.78
N GLN A 373 -7.00 27.73 -14.11
CA GLN A 373 -5.96 28.70 -13.80
C GLN A 373 -4.96 28.03 -12.86
N SER A 374 -3.66 28.24 -13.08
CA SER A 374 -2.61 27.61 -12.30
C SER A 374 -2.70 27.98 -10.82
N THR A 375 -2.87 27.01 -9.94
CA THR A 375 -2.75 27.20 -8.50
C THR A 375 -1.29 27.41 -8.12
N LEU A 376 -1.00 28.38 -7.25
CA LEU A 376 0.30 28.53 -6.64
C LEU A 376 0.50 27.39 -5.63
N THR A 377 1.53 26.59 -5.80
CA THR A 377 1.84 25.50 -4.86
C THR A 377 3.13 25.81 -4.12
N SER A 378 3.10 25.83 -2.80
CA SER A 378 4.28 25.96 -1.95
C SER A 378 4.49 24.69 -1.10
N ILE A 379 5.75 24.28 -0.95
CA ILE A 379 6.17 23.21 -0.03
C ILE A 379 7.21 23.82 0.90
N ASN A 380 6.95 23.83 2.20
CA ASN A 380 7.80 24.44 3.21
C ASN A 380 7.83 23.59 4.50
N LYS A 381 8.77 23.93 5.38
CA LYS A 381 8.79 23.45 6.76
C LYS A 381 7.97 24.36 7.64
N LEU A 382 7.30 23.76 8.61
CA LEU A 382 6.54 24.44 9.66
C LEU A 382 7.23 24.15 10.98
N GLU A 383 7.74 25.18 11.65
CA GLU A 383 8.25 25.06 13.02
C GLU A 383 7.07 24.98 13.99
N VAL A 384 7.03 23.90 14.74
CA VAL A 384 6.04 23.67 15.78
C VAL A 384 6.78 23.56 17.10
N ASP A 385 6.36 24.33 18.09
CA ASP A 385 7.05 24.47 19.37
C ASP A 385 7.29 23.10 20.05
N GLY A 386 8.54 22.81 20.38
CA GLY A 386 8.97 21.57 21.02
C GLY A 386 8.97 20.31 20.15
N MET A 387 8.67 20.43 18.86
CA MET A 387 8.59 19.30 17.92
C MET A 387 9.57 19.43 16.76
N SER A 388 9.78 18.31 16.06
CA SER A 388 10.48 18.31 14.77
C SER A 388 9.72 19.15 13.75
N ASN A 389 10.43 19.86 12.88
CA ASN A 389 9.81 20.63 11.79
C ASN A 389 8.89 19.73 10.94
N LEU A 390 7.62 20.07 10.90
CA LEU A 390 6.64 19.41 10.03
C LEU A 390 6.75 19.93 8.61
N TRP A 391 6.47 19.07 7.65
CA TRP A 391 6.43 19.51 6.27
C TRP A 391 4.98 19.72 5.82
N TYR A 392 4.74 20.80 5.07
CA TYR A 392 3.44 21.05 4.49
C TYR A 392 3.51 21.42 3.01
N LYS A 393 2.44 21.11 2.29
CA LYS A 393 2.17 21.56 0.93
C LYS A 393 0.89 22.38 0.96
N MET A 394 0.93 23.58 0.40
CA MET A 394 -0.23 24.47 0.36
C MET A 394 -0.55 24.84 -1.08
N LEU A 395 -1.81 24.70 -1.47
CA LEU A 395 -2.36 25.13 -2.75
C LEU A 395 -3.11 26.44 -2.48
N LEU A 396 -2.67 27.50 -3.15
CA LEU A 396 -3.26 28.82 -3.05
C LEU A 396 -4.10 29.15 -4.29
N PRO A 397 -5.15 29.96 -4.18
CA PRO A 397 -5.91 30.46 -5.32
C PRO A 397 -5.01 31.13 -6.37
N PRO A 398 -5.37 31.10 -7.66
CA PRO A 398 -4.54 31.70 -8.75
C PRO A 398 -4.32 33.22 -8.59
N LYS A 399 -5.30 33.91 -8.00
CA LYS A 399 -5.23 35.36 -7.70
C LYS A 399 -5.06 35.60 -6.20
N PHE A 400 -4.19 34.81 -5.58
CA PHE A 400 -3.94 34.91 -4.15
C PHE A 400 -3.46 36.31 -3.75
N ASP A 401 -4.15 36.87 -2.76
CA ASP A 401 -3.85 38.20 -2.19
C ASP A 401 -3.69 38.07 -0.67
N ARG A 402 -2.50 38.34 -0.19
CA ARG A 402 -2.16 38.16 1.23
C ARG A 402 -2.94 39.08 2.19
N SER A 403 -3.55 40.14 1.66
CA SER A 403 -4.40 41.06 2.45
C SER A 403 -5.80 40.51 2.71
N LYS A 404 -6.21 39.47 1.98
CA LYS A 404 -7.52 38.82 2.10
C LYS A 404 -7.51 37.64 3.06
N LYS A 405 -8.69 37.28 3.56
CA LYS A 405 -8.93 36.10 4.38
C LYS A 405 -9.60 34.99 3.54
N TYR A 406 -9.01 33.81 3.53
CA TYR A 406 -9.47 32.66 2.76
C TYR A 406 -9.95 31.54 3.65
N PRO A 407 -10.98 30.78 3.26
CA PRO A 407 -11.28 29.49 3.89
C PRO A 407 -10.11 28.53 3.76
N LEU A 408 -9.91 27.67 4.76
CA LEU A 408 -8.87 26.65 4.77
C LEU A 408 -9.48 25.25 4.79
N LEU A 409 -9.04 24.40 3.89
CA LEU A 409 -9.31 22.97 3.93
C LEU A 409 -8.01 22.20 4.21
N ILE A 410 -7.98 21.45 5.30
CA ILE A 410 -6.91 20.47 5.55
C ILE A 410 -7.28 19.16 4.86
N GLN A 411 -6.42 18.66 3.98
CA GLN A 411 -6.49 17.30 3.49
C GLN A 411 -5.52 16.43 4.28
N VAL A 412 -6.02 15.44 5.00
CA VAL A 412 -5.18 14.55 5.80
C VAL A 412 -5.32 13.09 5.33
N TYR A 413 -4.20 12.37 5.34
CA TYR A 413 -4.16 10.92 5.43
C TYR A 413 -3.53 10.52 6.77
N GLY A 414 -2.27 10.86 6.99
CA GLY A 414 -1.58 10.72 8.29
C GLY A 414 -1.23 9.31 8.71
N GLY A 415 -1.60 8.29 7.93
CA GLY A 415 -1.30 6.90 8.25
C GLY A 415 0.21 6.63 8.32
N PRO A 416 0.65 5.69 9.18
CA PRO A 416 2.06 5.33 9.28
C PRO A 416 2.67 4.98 7.93
N CYS A 417 3.92 5.38 7.71
CA CYS A 417 4.66 5.21 6.45
C CYS A 417 4.10 6.00 5.24
N SER A 418 3.09 6.83 5.42
CA SER A 418 2.54 7.65 4.33
C SER A 418 3.39 8.89 4.03
N GLN A 419 3.16 9.48 2.85
CA GLN A 419 3.74 10.76 2.46
C GLN A 419 2.76 11.50 1.55
N ASN A 420 2.23 12.64 1.98
CA ASN A 420 1.34 13.50 1.20
C ASN A 420 2.09 14.70 0.60
N VAL A 421 3.12 15.18 1.28
CA VAL A 421 3.92 16.34 0.85
C VAL A 421 5.03 15.90 -0.09
N LYS A 422 4.80 16.03 -1.39
CA LYS A 422 5.76 15.69 -2.48
C LYS A 422 5.64 16.66 -3.64
N HIS A 423 6.74 16.81 -4.38
CA HIS A 423 6.81 17.60 -5.61
C HIS A 423 6.19 16.87 -6.82
N THR A 424 5.04 16.23 -6.60
CA THR A 424 4.27 15.64 -7.69
C THR A 424 3.20 16.61 -8.18
N PHE A 425 3.03 16.69 -9.49
CA PHE A 425 1.92 17.41 -10.10
C PHE A 425 0.72 16.48 -10.22
N SER A 426 -0.44 16.96 -9.79
CA SER A 426 -1.71 16.27 -10.00
C SER A 426 -2.82 17.28 -10.17
N VAL A 427 -3.73 17.00 -11.09
CA VAL A 427 -5.00 17.71 -11.19
C VAL A 427 -6.04 16.86 -10.49
N SER A 428 -6.64 17.40 -9.44
CA SER A 428 -7.54 16.68 -8.56
C SER A 428 -8.62 17.61 -8.00
N TRP A 429 -9.52 17.07 -7.22
CA TRP A 429 -10.58 17.82 -6.55
C TRP A 429 -10.05 19.02 -5.75
N ILE A 430 -8.94 18.86 -5.03
CA ILE A 430 -8.35 19.97 -4.26
C ILE A 430 -7.77 21.08 -5.16
N SER A 431 -7.31 20.72 -6.36
CA SER A 431 -6.88 21.73 -7.34
C SER A 431 -8.08 22.54 -7.85
N TYR A 432 -9.24 21.88 -8.03
CA TYR A 432 -10.50 22.55 -8.35
C TYR A 432 -10.93 23.49 -7.22
N LEU A 433 -10.93 23.04 -5.97
CA LEU A 433 -11.31 23.87 -4.82
C LEU A 433 -10.45 25.13 -4.70
N ALA A 434 -9.13 24.99 -4.88
CA ALA A 434 -8.22 26.11 -4.81
C ALA A 434 -8.37 27.07 -5.99
N SER A 435 -8.61 26.55 -7.21
CA SER A 435 -8.62 27.37 -8.42
C SER A 435 -9.97 28.02 -8.73
N LYS A 436 -11.07 27.40 -8.32
CA LYS A 436 -12.43 27.82 -8.67
C LYS A 436 -13.22 28.37 -7.48
N GLU A 437 -13.04 27.78 -6.30
CA GLU A 437 -13.82 28.13 -5.11
C GLU A 437 -13.02 29.03 -4.14
N ASP A 438 -11.82 29.45 -4.52
CA ASP A 438 -10.90 30.30 -3.74
C ASP A 438 -10.62 29.74 -2.31
N ILE A 439 -10.60 28.41 -2.16
CA ILE A 439 -10.29 27.74 -0.89
C ILE A 439 -8.80 27.45 -0.85
N VAL A 440 -8.10 27.87 0.18
CA VAL A 440 -6.73 27.43 0.47
C VAL A 440 -6.77 25.97 0.91
N VAL A 441 -5.97 25.10 0.28
CA VAL A 441 -5.89 23.69 0.67
C VAL A 441 -4.49 23.39 1.19
N ALA A 442 -4.39 22.78 2.36
CA ALA A 442 -3.11 22.39 2.95
C ALA A 442 -3.06 20.88 3.26
N LEU A 443 -1.87 20.30 3.00
CA LEU A 443 -1.52 18.93 3.35
C LEU A 443 -0.31 18.98 4.29
N VAL A 444 -0.32 18.19 5.36
CA VAL A 444 0.75 18.18 6.37
C VAL A 444 1.22 16.74 6.59
N ASP A 445 2.55 16.54 6.55
CA ASP A 445 3.20 15.29 6.94
C ASP A 445 3.74 15.45 8.37
N GLY A 446 2.99 14.91 9.33
CA GLY A 446 3.31 14.91 10.75
C GLY A 446 4.09 13.68 11.20
N ARG A 447 4.14 13.46 12.51
CA ARG A 447 4.70 12.25 13.12
C ARG A 447 4.00 10.99 12.59
N GLY A 448 4.76 9.91 12.40
CA GLY A 448 4.30 8.66 11.78
C GLY A 448 4.54 8.62 10.26
N THR A 449 4.76 9.75 9.59
CA THR A 449 4.99 9.77 8.14
C THR A 449 6.42 9.32 7.79
N ALA A 450 6.58 8.80 6.56
CA ALA A 450 7.82 8.21 6.09
C ALA A 450 8.90 9.26 5.72
N PHE A 451 10.11 8.74 5.45
CA PHE A 451 11.25 9.46 4.86
C PHE A 451 11.82 10.61 5.70
N GLN A 452 11.63 10.57 7.01
CA GLN A 452 12.16 11.54 7.97
C GLN A 452 12.93 10.86 9.12
N GLY A 453 13.29 9.59 8.96
CA GLY A 453 13.95 8.75 9.96
C GLY A 453 12.96 8.05 10.92
N ASP A 454 13.45 7.00 11.59
CA ASP A 454 12.63 6.14 12.45
C ASP A 454 12.11 6.88 13.69
N LYS A 455 12.83 7.88 14.19
CA LYS A 455 12.33 8.73 15.28
C LYS A 455 11.01 9.41 14.94
N MET A 456 10.89 9.87 13.70
CA MET A 456 9.66 10.50 13.21
C MET A 456 8.60 9.44 12.87
N LEU A 457 9.04 8.36 12.22
CA LEU A 457 8.20 7.26 11.78
C LEU A 457 7.57 6.50 12.95
N HIS A 458 8.37 6.10 13.94
CA HIS A 458 7.95 5.29 15.09
C HIS A 458 7.34 6.12 16.23
N ALA A 459 7.25 7.45 16.10
CA ALA A 459 6.63 8.30 17.12
C ALA A 459 5.18 7.86 17.43
N VAL A 460 4.46 7.34 16.44
CA VAL A 460 3.07 6.88 16.57
C VAL A 460 2.93 5.42 17.02
N TYR A 461 4.06 4.71 17.18
CA TYR A 461 4.04 3.31 17.59
C TYR A 461 3.32 3.13 18.91
N ARG A 462 2.32 2.23 18.95
CA ARG A 462 1.43 1.93 20.06
C ARG A 462 0.49 3.08 20.49
N LYS A 463 0.45 4.19 19.71
CA LYS A 463 -0.27 5.42 20.04
C LYS A 463 -0.98 6.04 18.84
N LEU A 464 -1.54 5.20 17.94
CA LEU A 464 -2.27 5.70 16.78
C LEU A 464 -3.43 6.62 17.21
N GLY A 465 -3.61 7.73 16.48
CA GLY A 465 -4.67 8.71 16.73
C GLY A 465 -4.34 9.76 17.78
N VAL A 466 -3.08 9.84 18.24
CA VAL A 466 -2.62 10.89 19.17
C VAL A 466 -1.83 11.95 18.41
N TYR A 467 -0.62 11.61 18.04
CA TYR A 467 0.33 12.58 17.47
C TYR A 467 -0.06 13.07 16.09
N GLU A 468 -0.68 12.21 15.29
CA GLU A 468 -1.18 12.59 13.96
C GLU A 468 -2.25 13.68 14.07
N VAL A 469 -3.12 13.61 15.08
CA VAL A 469 -4.16 14.62 15.35
C VAL A 469 -3.56 15.89 15.90
N GLU A 470 -2.68 15.79 16.89
CA GLU A 470 -1.99 16.95 17.48
C GLU A 470 -1.23 17.76 16.41
N ASP A 471 -0.53 17.07 15.50
CA ASP A 471 0.26 17.72 14.45
C ASP A 471 -0.63 18.47 13.44
N GLN A 472 -1.81 17.93 13.07
CA GLN A 472 -2.75 18.63 12.21
C GLN A 472 -3.30 19.89 12.91
N ILE A 473 -3.71 19.80 14.17
CA ILE A 473 -4.23 20.94 14.96
C ILE A 473 -3.14 22.01 15.12
N SER A 474 -1.91 21.61 15.43
CA SER A 474 -0.78 22.52 15.58
C SER A 474 -0.43 23.22 14.26
N ALA A 475 -0.49 22.51 13.15
CA ALA A 475 -0.30 23.10 11.82
C ALA A 475 -1.37 24.14 11.50
N VAL A 476 -2.64 23.86 11.82
CA VAL A 476 -3.73 24.82 11.60
C VAL A 476 -3.51 26.11 12.39
N ARG A 477 -3.08 26.05 13.66
CA ARG A 477 -2.75 27.24 14.45
C ARG A 477 -1.70 28.09 13.75
N LYS A 478 -0.60 27.45 13.28
CA LYS A 478 0.46 28.17 12.54
C LYS A 478 -0.02 28.75 11.21
N PHE A 479 -0.97 28.09 10.52
CA PHE A 479 -1.56 28.64 9.30
C PHE A 479 -2.44 29.87 9.58
N ILE A 480 -3.16 29.91 10.70
CA ILE A 480 -3.90 31.10 11.16
C ILE A 480 -2.93 32.26 11.40
N ASP A 481 -1.79 32.00 12.06
CA ASP A 481 -0.74 33.01 12.33
C ASP A 481 -0.12 33.61 11.06
N MET A 482 -0.24 32.94 9.89
CA MET A 482 0.19 33.51 8.61
C MET A 482 -0.63 34.73 8.15
N GLY A 483 -1.77 34.99 8.77
CA GLY A 483 -2.55 36.19 8.62
C GLY A 483 -3.58 36.22 7.48
N PHE A 484 -3.59 35.23 6.58
CA PHE A 484 -4.52 35.18 5.44
C PHE A 484 -5.57 34.06 5.53
N ILE A 485 -5.59 33.29 6.59
CA ILE A 485 -6.63 32.28 6.84
C ILE A 485 -7.79 32.88 7.65
N ASP A 486 -9.00 32.57 7.24
CA ASP A 486 -10.22 32.89 8.00
C ASP A 486 -10.45 31.80 9.05
N GLU A 487 -10.19 32.12 10.31
CA GLU A 487 -10.32 31.18 11.44
C GLU A 487 -11.74 30.65 11.65
N LYS A 488 -12.76 31.34 11.12
CA LYS A 488 -14.17 30.91 11.19
C LYS A 488 -14.56 29.96 10.07
N ARG A 489 -13.70 29.76 9.06
CA ARG A 489 -13.94 28.91 7.88
C ARG A 489 -12.81 27.93 7.68
N ILE A 490 -12.62 27.02 8.65
CA ILE A 490 -11.61 25.95 8.60
C ILE A 490 -12.32 24.61 8.61
N ALA A 491 -11.95 23.75 7.66
CA ALA A 491 -12.45 22.40 7.55
C ALA A 491 -11.30 21.39 7.44
N ILE A 492 -11.61 20.13 7.74
CA ILE A 492 -10.69 19.00 7.58
C ILE A 492 -11.40 17.86 6.86
N TRP A 493 -10.69 17.19 5.95
CA TRP A 493 -11.22 15.98 5.33
C TRP A 493 -10.15 14.91 5.13
N GLY A 494 -10.58 13.65 5.12
CA GLY A 494 -9.73 12.54 4.83
C GLY A 494 -10.48 11.26 4.52
N TRP A 495 -9.76 10.33 3.89
CA TRP A 495 -10.26 9.02 3.49
C TRP A 495 -9.54 7.93 4.28
N SER A 496 -10.24 6.83 4.66
CA SER A 496 -9.62 5.69 5.33
C SER A 496 -8.96 6.10 6.66
N TYR A 497 -7.65 5.92 6.81
CA TYR A 497 -6.89 6.45 7.93
C TYR A 497 -7.09 7.97 8.10
N GLY A 498 -7.11 8.71 6.99
CA GLY A 498 -7.38 10.15 7.00
C GLY A 498 -8.77 10.49 7.50
N GLY A 499 -9.77 9.65 7.22
CA GLY A 499 -11.12 9.76 7.79
C GLY A 499 -11.13 9.57 9.31
N TYR A 500 -10.32 8.64 9.82
CA TYR A 500 -10.08 8.44 11.25
C TYR A 500 -9.46 9.69 11.89
N ILE A 501 -8.37 10.22 11.32
CA ILE A 501 -7.73 11.44 11.83
C ILE A 501 -8.67 12.65 11.77
N THR A 502 -9.43 12.79 10.67
CA THR A 502 -10.48 13.81 10.56
C THR A 502 -11.49 13.72 11.70
N SER A 503 -12.03 12.53 11.93
CA SER A 503 -13.04 12.32 12.99
C SER A 503 -12.48 12.58 14.39
N LEU A 504 -11.23 12.17 14.65
CA LEU A 504 -10.55 12.45 15.92
C LEU A 504 -10.24 13.95 16.11
N ALA A 505 -9.84 14.64 15.05
CA ALA A 505 -9.57 16.08 15.10
C ALA A 505 -10.84 16.90 15.39
N LEU A 506 -11.96 16.55 14.77
CA LEU A 506 -13.27 17.14 15.07
C LEU A 506 -13.71 16.84 16.51
N GLY A 507 -13.57 15.56 16.91
CA GLY A 507 -13.90 15.10 18.26
C GLY A 507 -12.90 15.52 19.34
N SER A 508 -11.84 16.29 19.01
CA SER A 508 -10.86 16.76 19.99
C SER A 508 -11.41 17.87 20.92
N GLY A 509 -12.53 18.49 20.55
CA GLY A 509 -13.15 19.58 21.32
C GLY A 509 -12.38 20.91 21.28
N THR A 510 -11.41 21.07 20.37
CA THR A 510 -10.60 22.29 20.28
C THR A 510 -11.33 23.48 19.65
N GLY A 511 -12.46 23.26 18.97
CA GLY A 511 -13.20 24.30 18.25
C GLY A 511 -12.47 24.87 17.01
N MET A 512 -11.35 24.25 16.60
CA MET A 512 -10.52 24.71 15.46
C MET A 512 -11.20 24.53 14.11
N PHE A 513 -12.04 23.51 13.99
CA PHE A 513 -12.69 23.14 12.73
C PHE A 513 -14.18 23.44 12.81
N LYS A 514 -14.70 24.17 11.82
CA LYS A 514 -16.14 24.41 11.67
C LYS A 514 -16.85 23.17 11.17
N CYS A 515 -16.23 22.44 10.24
CA CYS A 515 -16.80 21.22 9.68
C CYS A 515 -15.72 20.22 9.25
N GLY A 516 -16.15 18.98 8.94
CA GLY A 516 -15.26 17.99 8.35
C GLY A 516 -15.97 16.86 7.65
N ILE A 517 -15.21 16.19 6.78
CA ILE A 517 -15.68 15.10 5.93
C ILE A 517 -14.83 13.86 6.16
N ALA A 518 -15.42 12.78 6.62
CA ALA A 518 -14.75 11.50 6.77
C ALA A 518 -15.30 10.48 5.76
N VAL A 519 -14.42 9.99 4.88
CA VAL A 519 -14.77 8.98 3.89
C VAL A 519 -14.18 7.65 4.33
N ALA A 520 -15.02 6.62 4.46
CA ALA A 520 -14.64 5.27 4.85
C ALA A 520 -13.68 5.24 6.06
N PRO A 521 -13.98 5.95 7.17
CA PRO A 521 -13.06 6.08 8.29
C PRO A 521 -12.91 4.80 9.08
N VAL A 522 -11.71 4.52 9.60
CA VAL A 522 -11.54 3.64 10.75
C VAL A 522 -12.18 4.33 11.96
N SER A 523 -12.85 3.58 12.84
CA SER A 523 -13.47 4.11 14.06
C SER A 523 -12.89 3.52 15.33
N SER A 524 -12.42 2.29 15.24
CA SER A 524 -11.71 1.54 16.29
C SER A 524 -10.73 0.58 15.64
N TRP A 525 -9.53 0.50 16.19
CA TRP A 525 -8.51 -0.44 15.71
C TRP A 525 -8.85 -1.90 16.00
N GLU A 526 -9.77 -2.19 16.92
CA GLU A 526 -10.31 -3.53 17.13
C GLU A 526 -11.16 -4.03 15.95
N TYR A 527 -11.56 -3.15 15.04
CA TYR A 527 -12.37 -3.50 13.86
C TYR A 527 -11.55 -3.68 12.58
N TYR A 528 -10.25 -3.36 12.62
CA TYR A 528 -9.38 -3.43 11.45
C TYR A 528 -8.45 -4.65 11.46
N ALA A 529 -7.86 -4.96 10.29
CA ALA A 529 -7.04 -6.14 10.05
C ALA A 529 -5.89 -6.30 11.06
N SER A 530 -5.69 -7.52 11.54
CA SER A 530 -4.68 -7.88 12.54
C SER A 530 -3.26 -7.48 12.11
N ILE A 531 -2.83 -7.86 10.91
CA ILE A 531 -1.46 -7.62 10.42
C ILE A 531 -1.13 -6.12 10.41
N TYR A 532 -2.03 -5.27 9.88
CA TYR A 532 -1.85 -3.82 9.91
C TYR A 532 -1.89 -3.27 11.33
N THR A 533 -2.96 -3.59 12.05
CA THR A 533 -3.22 -2.99 13.35
C THR A 533 -2.16 -3.37 14.38
N GLU A 534 -1.80 -4.64 14.46
CA GLU A 534 -0.81 -5.14 15.42
C GLU A 534 0.61 -4.66 15.10
N ARG A 535 0.93 -4.41 13.84
CA ARG A 535 2.20 -3.77 13.44
C ARG A 535 2.42 -2.45 14.14
N PHE A 536 1.39 -1.65 14.30
CA PHE A 536 1.48 -0.30 14.83
C PHE A 536 1.00 -0.16 16.27
N MET A 537 0.12 -1.04 16.73
CA MET A 537 -0.53 -0.95 18.05
C MET A 537 -0.13 -2.06 19.02
N GLY A 538 0.46 -3.17 18.55
CA GLY A 538 0.58 -4.39 19.34
C GLY A 538 -0.77 -5.08 19.54
N LEU A 539 -0.90 -5.96 20.53
CA LEU A 539 -2.11 -6.75 20.78
C LEU A 539 -3.14 -6.00 21.63
N PRO A 540 -4.45 -6.18 21.38
CA PRO A 540 -5.52 -5.60 22.19
C PRO A 540 -5.77 -6.43 23.46
N THR A 541 -4.73 -6.73 24.23
CA THR A 541 -4.80 -7.50 25.47
C THR A 541 -4.44 -6.65 26.68
N LYS A 542 -4.93 -7.04 27.87
CA LYS A 542 -4.59 -6.36 29.13
C LYS A 542 -3.08 -6.33 29.41
N SER A 543 -2.38 -7.36 28.97
CA SER A 543 -0.93 -7.49 29.14
C SER A 543 -0.12 -6.69 28.12
N ASP A 544 -0.77 -6.11 27.09
CA ASP A 544 -0.08 -5.39 26.03
C ASP A 544 -0.61 -3.96 25.85
N ASN A 545 -1.62 -3.68 25.03
CA ASN A 545 -2.01 -2.30 24.69
C ASN A 545 -3.53 -2.04 24.68
N LEU A 546 -4.32 -2.84 25.37
CA LEU A 546 -5.80 -2.74 25.39
C LEU A 546 -6.31 -1.35 25.76
N GLU A 547 -5.66 -0.67 26.70
CA GLU A 547 -6.09 0.66 27.14
C GLU A 547 -6.04 1.67 26.00
N HIS A 548 -4.97 1.68 25.22
CA HIS A 548 -4.88 2.61 24.10
C HIS A 548 -5.87 2.26 22.96
N TYR A 549 -6.13 0.98 22.71
CA TYR A 549 -7.19 0.58 21.78
C TYR A 549 -8.54 1.18 22.14
N LYS A 550 -8.90 1.17 23.43
CA LYS A 550 -10.16 1.76 23.94
C LYS A 550 -10.17 3.30 23.85
N ASN A 551 -9.05 3.93 24.19
CA ASN A 551 -8.95 5.39 24.24
C ASN A 551 -8.80 6.05 22.88
N SER A 552 -8.41 5.31 21.85
CA SER A 552 -8.17 5.81 20.47
C SER A 552 -9.43 5.74 19.58
N THR A 553 -10.60 5.41 20.13
CA THR A 553 -11.83 5.28 19.33
C THR A 553 -12.47 6.64 19.03
N VAL A 554 -13.09 6.75 17.85
CA VAL A 554 -13.91 7.92 17.47
C VAL A 554 -15.14 8.02 18.35
N MET A 555 -15.79 6.89 18.68
CA MET A 555 -17.02 6.82 19.47
C MET A 555 -16.87 7.44 20.87
N ALA A 556 -15.69 7.32 21.48
CA ALA A 556 -15.42 7.92 22.79
C ALA A 556 -15.49 9.48 22.80
N ARG A 557 -15.51 10.10 21.61
CA ARG A 557 -15.50 11.55 21.43
C ARG A 557 -16.82 12.11 20.90
N ALA A 558 -17.86 11.28 20.81
CA ALA A 558 -19.13 11.66 20.17
C ALA A 558 -19.75 12.96 20.72
N GLN A 559 -19.67 13.19 22.04
CA GLN A 559 -20.18 14.41 22.68
C GLN A 559 -19.53 15.71 22.16
N ASN A 560 -18.31 15.65 21.67
CA ASN A 560 -17.60 16.84 21.20
C ASN A 560 -18.04 17.29 19.80
N PHE A 561 -18.90 16.52 19.12
CA PHE A 561 -19.39 16.84 17.78
C PHE A 561 -20.58 17.83 17.75
N HIS A 562 -21.14 18.22 18.88
CA HIS A 562 -22.27 19.15 18.92
C HIS A 562 -22.05 20.50 18.21
N ASN A 563 -20.81 20.96 18.16
CA ASN A 563 -20.46 22.27 17.60
C ASN A 563 -19.74 22.18 16.24
N VAL A 564 -19.75 21.03 15.58
CA VAL A 564 -19.09 20.83 14.28
C VAL A 564 -20.07 20.22 13.28
N GLU A 565 -20.05 20.71 12.04
CA GLU A 565 -20.80 20.10 10.95
C GLU A 565 -20.00 18.87 10.45
N TYR A 566 -20.61 17.69 10.45
CA TYR A 566 -19.93 16.46 10.11
C TYR A 566 -20.62 15.71 8.97
N LEU A 567 -19.85 15.36 7.92
CA LEU A 567 -20.30 14.52 6.82
C LEU A 567 -19.55 13.18 6.85
N LEU A 568 -20.31 12.09 7.06
CA LEU A 568 -19.81 10.72 7.12
C LEU A 568 -20.19 9.97 5.84
N ILE A 569 -19.19 9.44 5.12
CA ILE A 569 -19.38 8.75 3.84
C ILE A 569 -18.80 7.34 3.92
N HIS A 570 -19.50 6.32 3.36
CA HIS A 570 -18.98 4.96 3.28
C HIS A 570 -19.59 4.16 2.14
N GLY A 571 -18.81 3.21 1.57
CA GLY A 571 -19.33 2.17 0.68
C GLY A 571 -19.86 0.98 1.48
N THR A 572 -21.05 0.46 1.14
CA THR A 572 -21.66 -0.63 1.94
C THR A 572 -21.00 -1.99 1.72
N ALA A 573 -20.23 -2.16 0.63
CA ALA A 573 -19.46 -3.36 0.32
C ALA A 573 -17.95 -3.15 0.48
N ASP A 574 -17.55 -2.28 1.41
CA ASP A 574 -16.15 -2.04 1.75
C ASP A 574 -15.56 -3.26 2.47
N ASP A 575 -14.69 -3.98 1.75
CA ASP A 575 -13.99 -5.18 2.21
C ASP A 575 -12.74 -4.88 3.04
N ASN A 576 -12.30 -3.64 3.04
CA ASN A 576 -11.08 -3.17 3.73
C ASN A 576 -11.42 -2.54 5.09
N VAL A 577 -11.99 -1.33 5.08
CA VAL A 577 -12.55 -0.70 6.28
C VAL A 577 -14.04 -0.97 6.30
N HIS A 578 -14.47 -2.04 6.96
CA HIS A 578 -15.86 -2.48 6.92
C HIS A 578 -16.84 -1.38 7.33
N PHE A 579 -18.01 -1.37 6.70
CA PHE A 579 -19.11 -0.44 6.99
C PHE A 579 -19.46 -0.39 8.48
N GLN A 580 -19.17 -1.45 9.26
CA GLN A 580 -19.26 -1.49 10.71
C GLN A 580 -18.64 -0.26 11.37
N ASN A 581 -17.51 0.25 10.85
CA ASN A 581 -16.84 1.42 11.41
C ASN A 581 -17.74 2.66 11.39
N SER A 582 -18.34 2.99 10.24
CA SER A 582 -19.27 4.11 10.12
C SER A 582 -20.58 3.86 10.85
N ALA A 583 -21.08 2.63 10.88
CA ALA A 583 -22.27 2.29 11.65
C ALA A 583 -22.09 2.55 13.15
N GLN A 584 -20.90 2.24 13.70
CA GLN A 584 -20.59 2.50 15.11
C GLN A 584 -20.39 4.00 15.40
N ILE A 585 -19.78 4.76 14.49
CA ILE A 585 -19.73 6.23 14.59
C ILE A 585 -21.15 6.80 14.62
N SER A 586 -21.98 6.42 13.64
CA SER A 586 -23.39 6.86 13.54
C SER A 586 -24.16 6.57 14.83
N LYS A 587 -24.07 5.32 15.34
CA LYS A 587 -24.70 4.93 16.60
C LYS A 587 -24.25 5.79 17.78
N ALA A 588 -22.96 6.09 17.89
CA ALA A 588 -22.42 6.90 18.97
C ALA A 588 -22.91 8.35 18.90
N LEU A 589 -22.94 8.94 17.70
CA LEU A 589 -23.45 10.30 17.48
C LEU A 589 -24.94 10.41 17.77
N VAL A 590 -25.75 9.45 17.32
CA VAL A 590 -27.19 9.38 17.64
C VAL A 590 -27.42 9.28 19.15
N ASN A 591 -26.67 8.40 19.84
CA ASN A 591 -26.77 8.26 21.30
C ASN A 591 -26.34 9.55 22.05
N ALA A 592 -25.41 10.30 21.46
CA ALA A 592 -24.97 11.61 21.97
C ALA A 592 -25.91 12.76 21.57
N GLN A 593 -27.01 12.51 20.82
CA GLN A 593 -27.95 13.52 20.30
C GLN A 593 -27.25 14.55 19.41
N VAL A 594 -26.24 14.15 18.66
CA VAL A 594 -25.51 14.99 17.69
C VAL A 594 -26.15 14.83 16.32
N ASP A 595 -26.44 15.95 15.67
CA ASP A 595 -26.87 15.97 14.27
C ASP A 595 -25.67 15.89 13.33
N PHE A 596 -25.79 15.08 12.25
CA PHE A 596 -24.74 14.89 11.25
C PHE A 596 -25.34 14.46 9.91
N GLN A 597 -24.60 14.69 8.84
CA GLN A 597 -24.95 14.17 7.50
C GLN A 597 -24.25 12.85 7.23
N ALA A 598 -24.95 11.94 6.54
CA ALA A 598 -24.40 10.66 6.14
C ALA A 598 -24.75 10.34 4.67
N MET A 599 -23.79 9.75 3.93
CA MET A 599 -23.99 9.27 2.57
C MET A 599 -23.42 7.86 2.42
N TRP A 600 -24.30 6.91 2.11
CA TRP A 600 -23.92 5.54 1.86
C TRP A 600 -23.91 5.24 0.37
N TYR A 601 -22.79 4.69 -0.12
CA TYR A 601 -22.68 4.22 -1.50
C TYR A 601 -22.91 2.72 -1.54
N THR A 602 -24.13 2.34 -1.93
CA THR A 602 -24.56 0.93 -2.02
C THR A 602 -23.67 0.14 -2.94
N ASP A 603 -23.24 -1.04 -2.47
CA ASP A 603 -22.40 -2.01 -3.18
C ASP A 603 -21.02 -1.48 -3.63
N GLN A 604 -20.62 -0.29 -3.15
CA GLN A 604 -19.29 0.23 -3.43
C GLN A 604 -18.28 -0.25 -2.40
N ASN A 605 -17.08 -0.59 -2.89
CA ASN A 605 -15.92 -0.95 -2.08
C ASN A 605 -15.21 0.28 -1.50
N HIS A 606 -14.05 0.06 -0.86
CA HIS A 606 -13.24 1.11 -0.20
C HIS A 606 -12.89 2.30 -1.10
N GLY A 607 -12.74 2.10 -2.39
CA GLY A 607 -12.35 3.13 -3.37
C GLY A 607 -13.51 3.94 -3.94
N ILE A 608 -14.76 3.49 -3.76
CA ILE A 608 -15.99 4.10 -4.33
C ILE A 608 -15.78 4.52 -5.80
N PRO A 609 -15.44 3.60 -6.71
CA PRO A 609 -15.00 3.94 -8.07
C PRO A 609 -16.13 4.40 -9.00
N GLY A 610 -15.75 4.80 -10.21
CA GLY A 610 -16.67 5.06 -11.32
C GLY A 610 -17.52 6.32 -11.14
N LEU A 611 -18.81 6.23 -11.47
CA LEU A 611 -19.75 7.35 -11.35
C LEU A 611 -19.98 7.75 -9.90
N SER A 612 -19.91 6.82 -8.96
CA SER A 612 -20.01 7.06 -7.52
C SER A 612 -18.91 7.99 -7.02
N LEU A 613 -17.69 7.86 -7.53
CA LEU A 613 -16.59 8.77 -7.18
C LEU A 613 -16.85 10.21 -7.64
N LYS A 614 -17.41 10.37 -8.84
CA LYS A 614 -17.80 11.68 -9.34
C LYS A 614 -18.89 12.31 -8.46
N HIS A 615 -19.93 11.55 -8.13
CA HIS A 615 -21.00 11.99 -7.24
C HIS A 615 -20.45 12.37 -5.85
N LEU A 616 -19.54 11.56 -5.30
CA LEU A 616 -18.90 11.80 -4.00
C LEU A 616 -18.23 13.17 -3.97
N TYR A 617 -17.38 13.50 -4.94
CA TYR A 617 -16.70 14.82 -4.96
C TYR A 617 -17.66 15.99 -5.16
N ILE A 618 -18.74 15.82 -5.93
CA ILE A 618 -19.78 16.84 -6.07
C ILE A 618 -20.47 17.05 -4.71
N HIS A 619 -20.88 15.98 -4.05
CA HIS A 619 -21.54 16.04 -2.74
C HIS A 619 -20.65 16.69 -1.66
N MET A 620 -19.36 16.30 -1.60
CA MET A 620 -18.38 16.92 -0.72
C MET A 620 -18.20 18.42 -1.01
N THR A 621 -18.23 18.83 -2.29
CA THR A 621 -18.15 20.24 -2.67
C THR A 621 -19.35 21.03 -2.16
N HIS A 622 -20.57 20.50 -2.32
CA HIS A 622 -21.79 21.15 -1.81
C HIS A 622 -21.76 21.30 -0.29
N PHE A 623 -21.35 20.26 0.44
CA PHE A 623 -21.19 20.32 1.87
C PHE A 623 -20.19 21.41 2.32
N LEU A 624 -19.02 21.51 1.67
CA LEU A 624 -18.03 22.55 1.99
C LEU A 624 -18.54 23.96 1.66
N LYS A 625 -19.22 24.12 0.53
CA LYS A 625 -19.82 25.43 0.17
C LYS A 625 -20.86 25.85 1.20
N GLN A 626 -21.71 24.96 1.65
CA GLN A 626 -22.66 25.21 2.72
C GLN A 626 -21.93 25.57 4.02
N CYS A 627 -20.98 24.75 4.46
CA CYS A 627 -20.21 24.99 5.68
C CYS A 627 -19.49 26.36 5.65
N PHE A 628 -18.86 26.72 4.54
CA PHE A 628 -18.12 27.97 4.41
C PHE A 628 -19.00 29.17 4.02
N SER A 629 -20.32 28.98 3.85
CA SER A 629 -21.25 29.98 3.34
C SER A 629 -20.79 30.62 2.03
N LEU A 630 -20.31 29.76 1.10
CA LEU A 630 -19.91 30.16 -0.24
C LEU A 630 -21.12 30.09 -1.21
N PRO A 631 -21.17 30.96 -2.26
CA PRO A 631 -22.26 30.99 -3.21
C PRO A 631 -22.40 29.71 -4.06
#